data_0bcc37aa888020f894868689ba239e27
#
_entry.id   0bcc37aa888020f894868689ba239e27
#
_cell.length_a   1.000
_cell.length_b   1.000
_cell.length_c   1.000
_cell.angle_alpha   90.00
_cell.angle_beta   90.00
_cell.angle_gamma   90.00
#
_symmetry.space_group_name_H-M   'P 1'
#
loop_
_entity.id
_entity.type
_entity.pdbx_description
1 polymer ?
#
loop_
_entity_poly.entity_id
_entity_poly.type
_entity_poly.pdbx_seq_one_letter_code
_entity_poly.pdbx_strand_id
1 'polypeptide(L)'
;MSDTTLRHLAMLQLIPAHPGKITARDIHRRLSDEGYAVDVRSVERDLHKLSQKLALVQDDGHPSGWSWSNATRTQLGPGMPADTALTYELLSRFAANVM
;
A
#
# COMPACT_ATOMS: atom_id res chain seq x y z
N MET A 1 14.81 6.69 -7.80
CA MET A 1 14.06 5.75 -6.96
C MET A 1 14.24 4.34 -7.47
N SER A 2 14.29 3.37 -6.57
CA SER A 2 14.35 1.97 -6.98
C SER A 2 12.98 1.48 -7.46
N ASP A 3 12.98 0.38 -8.21
CA ASP A 3 11.74 -0.26 -8.65
C ASP A 3 10.88 -0.67 -7.45
N THR A 4 11.52 -1.09 -6.36
CA THR A 4 10.81 -1.46 -5.13
C THR A 4 10.05 -0.26 -4.56
N THR A 5 10.68 0.90 -4.50
CA THR A 5 10.03 2.11 -4.00
C THR A 5 8.86 2.51 -4.91
N LEU A 6 9.05 2.47 -6.22
CA LEU A 6 7.98 2.79 -7.17
C LEU A 6 6.82 1.81 -7.04
N ARG A 7 7.12 0.53 -6.85
CA ARG A 7 6.09 -0.49 -6.65
C ARG A 7 5.30 -0.22 -5.37
N HIS A 8 6.00 0.10 -4.27
CA HIS A 8 5.31 0.41 -3.01
C HIS A 8 4.41 1.62 -3.14
N LEU A 9 4.86 2.66 -3.83
CA LEU A 9 4.03 3.84 -4.07
C LEU A 9 2.79 3.48 -4.90
N ALA A 10 2.97 2.67 -5.94
CA ALA A 10 1.84 2.22 -6.76
C ALA A 10 0.84 1.42 -5.91
N MET A 11 1.33 0.53 -5.04
CA MET A 11 0.46 -0.24 -4.14
C MET A 11 -0.34 0.67 -3.23
N LEU A 12 0.32 1.65 -2.61
CA LEU A 12 -0.34 2.54 -1.67
C LEU A 12 -1.42 3.39 -2.34
N GLN A 13 -1.25 3.73 -3.60
CA GLN A 13 -2.25 4.48 -4.35
C GLN A 13 -3.49 3.66 -4.70
N LEU A 14 -3.37 2.34 -4.71
CA LEU A 14 -4.49 1.45 -5.02
C LEU A 14 -5.38 1.17 -3.80
N ILE A 15 -4.89 1.41 -2.60
CA ILE A 15 -5.59 1.05 -1.38
C ILE A 15 -6.60 2.12 -1.02
N PRO A 16 -7.90 1.76 -0.89
CA PRO A 16 -8.92 2.74 -0.54
C PRO A 16 -8.94 3.06 0.95
N ALA A 17 -9.65 4.13 1.30
CA ALA A 17 -9.91 4.45 2.70
C ALA A 17 -10.99 3.52 3.25
N HIS A 18 -10.89 3.17 4.54
CA HIS A 18 -11.94 2.43 5.23
C HIS A 18 -13.27 3.19 5.13
N PRO A 19 -14.43 2.56 4.87
CA PRO A 19 -14.67 1.11 4.85
C PRO A 19 -14.39 0.43 3.51
N GLY A 20 -13.92 1.14 2.49
CA GLY A 20 -13.48 0.50 1.27
C GLY A 20 -12.30 -0.41 1.55
N LYS A 21 -12.10 -1.41 0.70
CA LYS A 21 -10.99 -2.34 0.87
C LYS A 21 -10.59 -2.95 -0.46
N ILE A 22 -9.37 -3.49 -0.51
CA ILE A 22 -8.84 -4.18 -1.69
C ILE A 22 -8.02 -5.37 -1.20
N THR A 23 -8.07 -6.47 -1.94
CA THR A 23 -7.30 -7.66 -1.58
C THR A 23 -5.90 -7.61 -2.18
N ALA A 24 -4.99 -8.40 -1.61
CA ALA A 24 -3.64 -8.51 -2.16
C ALA A 24 -3.66 -9.04 -3.59
N ARG A 25 -4.59 -9.93 -3.91
CA ARG A 25 -4.73 -10.48 -5.26
C ARG A 25 -5.13 -9.39 -6.25
N ASP A 26 -6.06 -8.52 -5.87
CA ASP A 26 -6.47 -7.40 -6.73
C ASP A 26 -5.33 -6.41 -6.93
N ILE A 27 -4.58 -6.14 -5.87
CA ILE A 27 -3.40 -5.28 -5.97
C ILE A 27 -2.40 -5.91 -6.94
N HIS A 28 -2.15 -7.20 -6.80
CA HIS A 28 -1.23 -7.92 -7.67
C HIS A 28 -1.65 -7.79 -9.14
N ARG A 29 -2.93 -8.00 -9.41
CA ARG A 29 -3.45 -7.91 -10.78
C ARG A 29 -3.21 -6.54 -11.38
N ARG A 30 -3.49 -5.48 -10.60
CA ARG A 30 -3.30 -4.11 -11.09
C ARG A 30 -1.82 -3.78 -11.28
N LEU A 31 -0.95 -4.26 -10.38
CA LEU A 31 0.48 -4.08 -10.55
C LEU A 31 0.99 -4.78 -11.81
N SER A 32 0.49 -5.98 -12.07
CA SER A 32 0.85 -6.71 -13.28
C SER A 32 0.43 -5.95 -14.53
N ASP A 33 -0.75 -5.33 -14.51
CA ASP A 33 -1.23 -4.52 -15.61
C ASP A 33 -0.33 -3.30 -15.85
N GLU A 34 0.31 -2.80 -14.80
CA GLU A 34 1.23 -1.67 -14.88
C GLU A 34 2.66 -2.10 -15.20
N GLY A 35 2.92 -3.39 -15.36
CA GLY A 35 4.22 -3.90 -15.74
C GLY A 35 5.13 -4.32 -14.61
N TYR A 36 4.63 -4.38 -13.38
CA TYR A 36 5.44 -4.82 -12.23
C TYR A 36 5.46 -6.34 -12.15
N ALA A 37 6.65 -6.92 -12.24
CA ALA A 37 6.83 -8.37 -12.15
C ALA A 37 6.98 -8.79 -10.69
N VAL A 38 5.86 -9.08 -10.04
CA VAL A 38 5.82 -9.45 -8.62
C VAL A 38 4.71 -10.49 -8.43
N ASP A 39 4.88 -11.41 -7.49
CA ASP A 39 3.84 -12.40 -7.19
C ASP A 39 2.96 -11.96 -6.02
N VAL A 40 1.85 -12.67 -5.81
CA VAL A 40 0.88 -12.32 -4.76
C VAL A 40 1.52 -12.42 -3.38
N ARG A 41 2.36 -13.42 -3.15
CA ARG A 41 3.02 -13.61 -1.86
C ARG A 41 3.92 -12.42 -1.53
N SER A 42 4.64 -11.90 -2.52
CA SER A 42 5.46 -10.71 -2.33
C SER A 42 4.61 -9.48 -2.02
N VAL A 43 3.46 -9.35 -2.69
CA VAL A 43 2.53 -8.26 -2.40
C VAL A 43 2.03 -8.34 -0.96
N GLU A 44 1.63 -9.52 -0.51
CA GLU A 44 1.17 -9.71 0.87
C GLU A 44 2.26 -9.35 1.88
N ARG A 45 3.49 -9.81 1.64
CA ARG A 45 4.62 -9.51 2.51
C ARG A 45 4.89 -8.02 2.57
N ASP A 46 4.85 -7.35 1.43
CA ASP A 46 5.08 -5.92 1.37
C ASP A 46 3.99 -5.14 2.10
N LEU A 47 2.72 -5.58 1.98
CA LEU A 47 1.61 -4.95 2.69
C LEU A 47 1.81 -5.05 4.21
N HIS A 48 2.22 -6.20 4.69
CA HIS A 48 2.49 -6.38 6.12
C HIS A 48 3.65 -5.49 6.60
N LYS A 49 4.70 -5.38 5.82
CA LYS A 49 5.82 -4.50 6.14
C LYS A 49 5.39 -3.04 6.16
N LEU A 50 4.65 -2.61 5.15
CA LEU A 50 4.20 -1.23 5.05
C LEU A 50 3.22 -0.89 6.18
N SER A 51 2.39 -1.84 6.60
CA SER A 51 1.43 -1.60 7.67
C SER A 51 2.09 -1.35 9.03
N GLN A 52 3.35 -1.75 9.19
CA GLN A 52 4.11 -1.47 10.41
C GLN A 52 4.55 0.00 10.50
N LYS A 53 4.57 0.70 9.37
CA LYS A 53 5.06 2.07 9.30
C LYS A 53 3.94 3.06 8.94
N LEU A 54 2.91 2.60 8.27
CA LEU A 54 1.84 3.44 7.74
C LEU A 54 0.50 2.99 8.31
N ALA A 55 -0.51 3.86 8.20
CA ALA A 55 -1.84 3.60 8.76
C ALA A 55 -2.67 2.68 7.88
N LEU A 56 -2.13 1.52 7.55
CA LEU A 56 -2.84 0.47 6.80
C LEU A 56 -3.44 -0.52 7.78
N VAL A 57 -4.66 -0.96 7.50
CA VAL A 57 -5.35 -1.95 8.31
C VAL A 57 -5.81 -3.10 7.43
N GLN A 58 -5.84 -4.29 8.00
CA GLN A 58 -6.27 -5.52 7.35
C GLN A 58 -7.49 -6.04 8.10
N ASP A 59 -8.54 -6.43 7.37
CA ASP A 59 -9.72 -7.00 8.00
C ASP A 59 -9.56 -8.51 8.24
N ASP A 60 -10.58 -9.13 8.84
CA ASP A 60 -10.56 -10.55 9.17
C ASP A 60 -11.17 -11.43 8.06
N GLY A 61 -11.43 -10.84 6.90
CA GLY A 61 -12.06 -11.57 5.79
C GLY A 61 -11.15 -12.62 5.17
N HIS A 62 -11.75 -13.48 4.37
CA HIS A 62 -11.03 -14.48 3.59
C HIS A 62 -11.53 -14.41 2.14
N PRO A 63 -10.76 -13.79 1.24
CA PRO A 63 -9.46 -13.14 1.46
C PRO A 63 -9.56 -11.85 2.25
N SER A 64 -8.48 -11.51 2.94
CA SER A 64 -8.41 -10.28 3.72
C SER A 64 -8.40 -9.05 2.83
N GLY A 65 -9.08 -7.99 3.28
CA GLY A 65 -9.07 -6.70 2.60
C GLY A 65 -8.17 -5.72 3.33
N TRP A 66 -7.54 -4.85 2.56
CA TRP A 66 -6.66 -3.80 3.08
C TRP A 66 -7.27 -2.44 2.81
N SER A 67 -7.08 -1.53 3.75
CA SER A 67 -7.58 -0.16 3.62
C SER A 67 -6.74 0.79 4.46
N TRP A 68 -6.83 2.09 4.15
CA TRP A 68 -6.28 3.11 5.01
C TRP A 68 -7.21 3.32 6.20
N SER A 69 -6.61 3.51 7.38
CA SER A 69 -7.39 3.78 8.58
C SER A 69 -8.23 5.05 8.39
N ASN A 70 -9.51 5.01 8.77
CA ASN A 70 -10.37 6.17 8.65
C ASN A 70 -10.12 7.23 9.73
N ALA A 71 -9.12 7.01 10.57
CA ALA A 71 -8.65 8.06 11.48
C ALA A 71 -8.03 9.23 10.72
N THR A 72 -7.58 8.99 9.49
CA THR A 72 -7.05 10.04 8.63
C THR A 72 -8.21 10.75 7.95
N ARG A 73 -8.31 12.06 8.15
CA ARG A 73 -9.47 12.83 7.70
C ARG A 73 -9.37 13.33 6.28
N THR A 74 -8.18 13.72 5.85
CA THR A 74 -7.97 14.31 4.54
C THR A 74 -7.19 13.34 3.67
N GLN A 75 -7.54 13.26 2.41
CA GLN A 75 -6.96 12.30 1.50
C GLN A 75 -6.53 12.97 0.18
N LEU A 76 -5.46 12.44 -0.41
CA LEU A 76 -4.97 12.85 -1.71
C LEU A 76 -4.95 11.60 -2.60
N GLY A 77 -6.00 11.37 -3.35
CA GLY A 77 -6.15 10.17 -4.15
C GLY A 77 -7.15 9.21 -3.52
N PRO A 78 -7.28 7.97 -4.01
CA PRO A 78 -8.39 7.07 -3.61
C PRO A 78 -8.48 6.83 -2.12
N GLY A 79 -7.37 6.73 -1.41
CA GLY A 79 -7.38 6.52 0.03
C GLY A 79 -6.16 7.07 0.73
N MET A 80 -5.23 7.63 -0.03
CA MET A 80 -3.97 8.10 0.53
C MET A 80 -4.18 9.36 1.38
N PRO A 81 -3.59 9.41 2.60
CA PRO A 81 -3.75 10.55 3.49
C PRO A 81 -3.20 11.86 2.89
N ALA A 82 -3.73 13.00 3.39
CA ALA A 82 -3.29 14.31 2.93
C ALA A 82 -1.85 14.63 3.33
N ASP A 83 -1.34 13.98 4.36
CA ASP A 83 0.07 14.10 4.75
C ASP A 83 0.96 13.22 3.86
N THR A 84 0.63 13.15 2.58
CA THR A 84 1.30 12.31 1.61
C THR A 84 2.81 12.61 1.54
N ALA A 85 3.20 13.88 1.69
CA ALA A 85 4.61 14.24 1.68
C ALA A 85 5.37 13.50 2.80
N LEU A 86 4.79 13.45 4.00
CA LEU A 86 5.39 12.73 5.11
C LEU A 86 5.36 11.23 4.86
N THR A 87 4.23 10.72 4.35
CA THR A 87 4.11 9.31 3.98
C THR A 87 5.16 8.93 2.95
N TYR A 88 5.36 9.76 1.95
CA TYR A 88 6.35 9.55 0.91
C TYR A 88 7.75 9.51 1.50
N GLU A 89 8.05 10.42 2.42
CA GLU A 89 9.35 10.48 3.08
C GLU A 89 9.61 9.23 3.91
N LEU A 90 8.59 8.80 4.67
CA LEU A 90 8.69 7.57 5.47
C LEU A 90 8.92 6.36 4.57
N LEU A 91 8.21 6.27 3.45
CA LEU A 91 8.37 5.18 2.51
C LEU A 91 9.76 5.18 1.89
N SER A 92 10.30 6.35 1.56
CA SER A 92 11.64 6.45 1.02
C SER A 92 12.68 5.95 2.02
N ARG A 93 12.54 6.30 3.29
CA ARG A 93 13.40 5.80 4.35
C ARG A 93 13.25 4.30 4.54
N PHE A 94 12.02 3.81 4.49
CA PHE A 94 11.75 2.38 4.60
C PHE A 94 12.44 1.61 3.47
N ALA A 95 12.31 2.08 2.25
CA ALA A 95 12.94 1.44 1.09
C ALA A 95 14.46 1.46 1.19
N ALA A 96 15.02 2.57 1.67
CA ALA A 96 16.47 2.69 1.84
C ALA A 96 17.00 1.70 2.88
N ASN A 97 16.22 1.44 3.93
CA ASN A 97 16.62 0.50 4.97
C ASN A 97 16.46 -0.95 4.57
N VAL A 98 15.64 -1.24 3.57
CA VAL A 98 15.38 -2.60 3.09
C VAL A 98 16.36 -3.00 2.00
N MET A 99 16.90 -2.03 1.31
CA MET A 99 17.91 -2.26 0.29
C MET A 99 19.33 -2.23 0.91
#